data_fef192060ff6b79809bb80e6adb07a3b
#
_entry.id   fef192060ff6b79809bb80e6adb07a3b
#
_cell.length_a   1.000
_cell.length_b   1.000
_cell.length_c   1.000
_cell.angle_alpha   90.00
_cell.angle_beta   90.00
_cell.angle_gamma   90.00
#
_symmetry.space_group_name_H-M   'P 1'
#
loop_
_entity.id
_entity.type
_entity.pdbx_description
1 polymer ?
#
loop_
_entity_poly.entity_id
_entity_poly.type
_entity_poly.pdbx_seq_one_letter_code
_entity_poly.pdbx_strand_id
1 'polypeptide(L)'
;MCSSDLKGQQEQYRRQQDHHIAEQPQFAGNDCESTSVHTGDFQDAEDLSAFRMITRRNGDQGYLFVNNYQRGYEMAEHKDVMLRVQTADGEIRFPKQDIKNGAYFFYPFNFPLSDDVTLRWINQTPLCNINQKLWFFYGNEKMQYEADEKLSGQVLISMDRTWAKCAWRMKKYPNILFFSALPILETENGIEVICRSDRAQKNCWIIMDATVEDAKTWIDNGWKKPDIIPDFLHVEGDASTICVLSHELSAADNQIVAPFTHTDVNNCIILKEKTDFSMEEACAIDDTGKDYREYVIRISYDKAYDAVKDNIFLRIDFQADQAELYLNGEKIADQYYIGDVWEVSLKRFDFPTELILRLYPLEEDDKIYLETQPDYLNGRCCCLKDIRCVYECKEKL
;
A
#
# COMPACT_ATOMS: atom_id res chain seq x y z
N MET A 1 -10.27 -13.66 -18.65
CA MET A 1 -10.01 -12.35 -17.99
C MET A 1 -9.06 -12.59 -16.83
N CYS A 2 -7.83 -12.20 -17.02
CA CYS A 2 -6.67 -12.60 -16.25
C CYS A 2 -6.58 -11.99 -14.85
N SER A 3 -5.66 -12.52 -14.03
CA SER A 3 -5.19 -11.96 -12.74
C SER A 3 -4.87 -10.45 -12.78
N SER A 4 -4.85 -9.85 -13.98
CA SER A 4 -4.85 -8.43 -14.27
C SER A 4 -5.96 -7.64 -13.57
N ASP A 5 -7.13 -8.24 -13.27
CA ASP A 5 -8.24 -7.46 -12.70
C ASP A 5 -8.08 -7.17 -11.21
N LEU A 6 -7.42 -8.06 -10.45
CA LEU A 6 -7.09 -7.80 -9.04
C LEU A 6 -5.84 -6.91 -8.89
N LYS A 7 -4.82 -7.12 -9.73
CA LYS A 7 -3.72 -6.16 -9.88
C LYS A 7 -4.26 -4.83 -10.40
N GLY A 8 -5.19 -4.85 -11.35
CA GLY A 8 -5.87 -3.66 -11.84
C GLY A 8 -6.64 -2.92 -10.75
N GLN A 9 -7.33 -3.62 -9.85
CA GLN A 9 -7.98 -3.00 -8.69
C GLN A 9 -6.95 -2.50 -7.66
N GLN A 10 -5.93 -3.28 -7.31
CA GLN A 10 -4.85 -2.81 -6.42
C GLN A 10 -4.01 -1.70 -7.04
N GLU A 11 -3.72 -1.76 -8.35
CA GLU A 11 -3.10 -0.64 -9.07
C GLU A 11 -4.05 0.54 -9.24
N GLN A 12 -5.34 0.32 -9.41
CA GLN A 12 -6.34 1.38 -9.44
C GLN A 12 -6.48 2.02 -8.07
N TYR A 13 -6.37 1.26 -6.96
CA TYR A 13 -6.28 1.78 -5.59
C TYR A 13 -4.94 2.50 -5.35
N ARG A 14 -3.80 1.96 -5.82
CA ARG A 14 -2.52 2.66 -5.78
C ARG A 14 -2.54 3.93 -6.63
N ARG A 15 -3.06 3.87 -7.86
CA ARG A 15 -3.18 5.04 -8.74
C ARG A 15 -4.15 6.09 -8.18
N GLN A 16 -5.18 5.72 -7.44
CA GLN A 16 -6.02 6.68 -6.72
C GLN A 16 -5.25 7.35 -5.59
N GLN A 17 -4.38 6.64 -4.87
CA GLN A 17 -3.47 7.25 -3.89
C GLN A 17 -2.42 8.14 -4.55
N ASP A 18 -1.83 7.71 -5.67
CA ASP A 18 -0.82 8.48 -6.41
C ASP A 18 -1.44 9.67 -7.17
N HIS A 19 -2.68 9.56 -7.67
CA HIS A 19 -3.40 10.65 -8.31
C HIS A 19 -3.74 11.79 -7.35
N HIS A 20 -3.98 11.51 -6.06
CA HIS A 20 -4.28 12.57 -5.10
C HIS A 20 -3.07 13.46 -4.78
N ILE A 21 -1.86 12.97 -4.98
CA ILE A 21 -0.64 13.81 -4.90
C ILE A 21 -0.51 14.69 -6.16
N ALA A 22 -0.96 14.21 -7.32
CA ALA A 22 -0.88 14.92 -8.58
C ALA A 22 -2.00 15.96 -8.80
N GLU A 23 -3.12 15.84 -8.08
CA GLU A 23 -4.28 16.74 -8.18
C GLU A 23 -4.24 17.94 -7.23
N GLN A 24 -3.07 18.32 -6.71
CA GLN A 24 -2.94 19.63 -6.10
C GLN A 24 -3.06 20.68 -7.23
N PRO A 25 -4.14 21.47 -7.31
CA PRO A 25 -4.42 22.35 -8.46
C PRO A 25 -3.33 23.40 -8.72
N GLN A 26 -2.46 23.63 -7.73
CA GLN A 26 -1.36 24.58 -7.79
C GLN A 26 -0.16 24.11 -8.64
N PHE A 27 -0.10 22.81 -8.96
CA PHE A 27 1.04 22.23 -9.69
C PHE A 27 0.67 21.30 -10.85
N ALA A 28 -0.61 21.21 -11.20
CA ALA A 28 -1.13 20.43 -12.32
C ALA A 28 -0.95 21.12 -13.70
N GLY A 29 -0.25 22.26 -13.75
CA GLY A 29 0.01 22.98 -14.97
C GLY A 29 1.30 22.54 -15.66
N ASN A 30 1.31 22.58 -17.00
CA ASN A 30 2.49 22.39 -17.85
C ASN A 30 3.57 23.48 -17.68
N ASP A 31 3.37 24.41 -16.75
CA ASP A 31 4.17 25.63 -16.57
C ASP A 31 5.26 25.51 -15.50
N CYS A 32 5.49 24.30 -14.93
CA CYS A 32 6.56 24.10 -13.97
C CYS A 32 7.90 23.89 -14.67
N GLU A 33 8.85 24.79 -14.43
CA GLU A 33 10.23 24.61 -14.84
C GLU A 33 10.90 23.52 -13.99
N SER A 34 11.57 22.58 -14.67
CA SER A 34 12.39 21.56 -14.01
C SER A 34 13.84 21.97 -14.09
N THR A 35 14.48 22.15 -12.94
CA THR A 35 15.92 22.42 -12.85
C THR A 35 16.56 21.25 -12.14
N SER A 36 17.40 20.50 -12.85
CA SER A 36 18.23 19.48 -12.22
C SER A 36 19.37 20.15 -11.46
N VAL A 37 19.57 19.73 -10.20
CA VAL A 37 20.72 20.12 -9.40
C VAL A 37 21.50 18.85 -9.13
N HIS A 38 22.74 18.80 -9.60
CA HIS A 38 23.63 17.69 -9.32
C HIS A 38 24.37 17.94 -8.02
N THR A 39 24.42 16.93 -7.16
CA THR A 39 25.29 16.91 -5.99
C THR A 39 26.59 16.23 -6.38
N GLY A 40 27.64 17.01 -6.61
CA GLY A 40 28.94 16.48 -7.01
C GLY A 40 29.02 16.12 -8.47
N ASP A 41 30.14 15.49 -8.85
CA ASP A 41 30.45 15.07 -10.21
C ASP A 41 29.69 13.79 -10.59
N PHE A 42 28.34 13.85 -10.58
CA PHE A 42 27.52 12.75 -11.10
C PHE A 42 27.91 12.51 -12.56
N GLN A 43 28.56 11.39 -12.85
CA GLN A 43 29.13 11.11 -14.16
C GLN A 43 28.26 10.22 -15.03
N ASP A 44 27.49 9.31 -14.43
CA ASP A 44 26.59 8.41 -15.18
C ASP A 44 25.45 7.83 -14.33
N ALA A 45 24.56 7.06 -14.95
CA ALA A 45 23.44 6.40 -14.29
C ALA A 45 23.87 5.22 -13.38
N GLU A 46 25.12 4.76 -13.51
CA GLU A 46 25.67 3.64 -12.76
C GLU A 46 26.42 4.09 -11.50
N ASP A 47 26.54 5.39 -11.26
CA ASP A 47 27.14 5.93 -10.03
C ASP A 47 26.22 5.69 -8.85
N LEU A 48 26.50 4.62 -8.09
CA LEU A 48 25.77 4.24 -6.88
C LEU A 48 26.18 5.05 -5.66
N SER A 49 27.23 5.87 -5.77
CA SER A 49 27.75 6.70 -4.67
C SER A 49 27.05 8.05 -4.55
N ALA A 50 26.27 8.46 -5.53
CA ALA A 50 25.60 9.76 -5.58
C ALA A 50 24.07 9.62 -5.56
N PHE A 51 23.40 10.33 -4.67
CA PHE A 51 21.93 10.46 -4.74
C PHE A 51 21.54 11.57 -5.74
N ARG A 52 20.34 11.45 -6.30
CA ARG A 52 19.84 12.37 -7.32
C ARG A 52 18.90 13.40 -6.72
N MET A 53 19.01 14.64 -7.15
CA MET A 53 18.11 15.72 -6.76
C MET A 53 17.63 16.49 -7.98
N ILE A 54 16.38 16.94 -7.92
CA ILE A 54 15.80 17.84 -8.91
C ILE A 54 14.81 18.77 -8.23
N THR A 55 14.76 20.03 -8.64
CA THR A 55 13.68 20.93 -8.24
C THR A 55 12.67 21.07 -9.38
N ARG A 56 11.40 21.11 -9.01
CA ARG A 56 10.32 21.58 -9.87
C ARG A 56 9.72 22.81 -9.24
N ARG A 57 9.66 23.90 -9.96
CA ARG A 57 9.22 25.18 -9.42
C ARG A 57 8.31 25.94 -10.38
N ASN A 58 7.46 26.76 -9.79
CA ASN A 58 6.68 27.79 -10.47
C ASN A 58 7.01 29.12 -9.79
N GLY A 59 7.85 29.95 -10.46
CA GLY A 59 8.48 31.10 -9.80
C GLY A 59 9.41 30.66 -8.67
N ASP A 60 9.25 31.25 -7.48
CA ASP A 60 10.05 30.96 -6.30
C ASP A 60 9.52 29.83 -5.42
N GLN A 61 8.32 29.33 -5.68
CA GLN A 61 7.75 28.20 -4.96
C GLN A 61 8.00 26.88 -5.72
N GLY A 62 8.06 25.76 -4.99
CA GLY A 62 8.25 24.47 -5.64
C GLY A 62 8.50 23.31 -4.71
N TYR A 63 9.05 22.26 -5.30
CA TYR A 63 9.41 21.03 -4.61
C TYR A 63 10.84 20.64 -4.94
N LEU A 64 11.57 20.20 -3.93
CA LEU A 64 12.86 19.55 -4.03
C LEU A 64 12.63 18.04 -3.95
N PHE A 65 12.87 17.32 -5.05
CA PHE A 65 12.82 15.88 -5.10
C PHE A 65 14.20 15.30 -4.83
N VAL A 66 14.23 14.26 -3.99
CA VAL A 66 15.44 13.51 -3.65
C VAL A 66 15.19 12.04 -3.93
N ASN A 67 16.13 11.39 -4.61
CA ASN A 67 16.08 9.98 -4.93
C ASN A 67 17.44 9.32 -4.70
N ASN A 68 17.50 8.42 -3.74
CA ASN A 68 18.61 7.52 -3.45
C ASN A 68 18.18 6.06 -3.63
N TYR A 69 17.38 5.81 -4.66
CA TYR A 69 16.86 4.50 -5.00
C TYR A 69 17.16 4.16 -6.46
N GLN A 70 17.66 2.97 -6.69
CA GLN A 70 17.77 2.36 -8.01
C GLN A 70 17.40 0.88 -7.88
N ARG A 71 16.49 0.43 -8.76
CA ARG A 71 16.01 -0.94 -8.74
C ARG A 71 17.16 -1.92 -9.03
N GLY A 72 17.31 -2.92 -8.16
CA GLY A 72 18.34 -3.95 -8.28
C GLY A 72 19.73 -3.53 -7.82
N TYR A 73 19.87 -2.35 -7.22
CA TYR A 73 21.16 -1.85 -6.73
C TYR A 73 21.07 -1.35 -5.29
N GLU A 74 22.15 -1.52 -4.55
CA GLU A 74 22.33 -0.90 -3.25
C GLU A 74 23.03 0.46 -3.43
N MET A 75 22.30 1.53 -3.13
CA MET A 75 22.83 2.90 -3.17
C MET A 75 23.61 3.20 -1.88
N ALA A 76 24.65 4.00 -2.00
CA ALA A 76 25.39 4.48 -0.82
C ALA A 76 24.48 5.27 0.15
N GLU A 77 24.70 5.08 1.45
CA GLU A 77 24.09 5.92 2.48
C GLU A 77 24.87 7.20 2.69
N HIS A 78 24.17 8.31 2.88
CA HIS A 78 24.76 9.63 3.12
C HIS A 78 24.33 10.16 4.49
N LYS A 79 25.32 10.53 5.31
CA LYS A 79 25.10 11.04 6.68
C LYS A 79 25.15 12.56 6.73
N ASP A 80 24.37 13.15 7.66
CA ASP A 80 24.39 14.60 7.94
C ASP A 80 24.23 15.49 6.71
N VAL A 81 23.44 15.08 5.73
CA VAL A 81 23.23 15.83 4.47
C VAL A 81 22.39 17.05 4.73
N MET A 82 22.89 18.22 4.33
CA MET A 82 22.14 19.48 4.31
C MET A 82 21.66 19.77 2.89
N LEU A 83 20.38 19.63 2.64
CA LEU A 83 19.76 19.98 1.36
C LEU A 83 19.59 21.51 1.28
N ARG A 84 19.84 22.08 0.10
CA ARG A 84 19.75 23.53 -0.14
C ARG A 84 19.04 23.80 -1.46
N VAL A 85 18.26 24.88 -1.48
CA VAL A 85 17.60 25.39 -2.68
C VAL A 85 17.86 26.87 -2.81
N GLN A 86 18.39 27.31 -3.94
CA GLN A 86 18.55 28.72 -4.25
C GLN A 86 17.24 29.28 -4.82
N THR A 87 16.73 30.35 -4.24
CA THR A 87 15.54 31.09 -4.68
C THR A 87 15.92 32.55 -4.97
N ALA A 88 15.01 33.35 -5.49
CA ALA A 88 15.26 34.78 -5.71
C ALA A 88 15.52 35.53 -4.37
N ASP A 89 14.82 35.12 -3.31
CA ASP A 89 14.91 35.72 -1.99
C ASP A 89 16.07 35.16 -1.11
N GLY A 90 16.93 34.30 -1.70
CA GLY A 90 18.08 33.73 -1.03
C GLY A 90 18.08 32.21 -0.97
N GLU A 91 18.99 31.67 -0.14
CA GLU A 91 19.15 30.23 0.02
C GLU A 91 18.22 29.68 1.10
N ILE A 92 17.44 28.65 0.76
CA ILE A 92 16.67 27.84 1.70
C ILE A 92 17.51 26.64 2.10
N ARG A 93 17.64 26.40 3.42
CA ARG A 93 18.39 25.29 4.00
C ARG A 93 17.46 24.39 4.78
N PHE A 94 17.37 23.14 4.36
CA PHE A 94 16.65 22.13 5.13
C PHE A 94 17.51 21.60 6.28
N PRO A 95 16.90 21.06 7.35
CA PRO A 95 17.64 20.42 8.43
C PRO A 95 18.54 19.30 7.89
N LYS A 96 19.64 19.08 8.60
CA LYS A 96 20.50 17.94 8.32
C LYS A 96 19.75 16.63 8.56
N GLN A 97 19.93 15.68 7.65
CA GLN A 97 19.31 14.37 7.71
C GLN A 97 20.18 13.30 7.05
N ASP A 98 19.91 12.05 7.41
CA ASP A 98 20.52 10.90 6.75
C ASP A 98 19.69 10.51 5.53
N ILE A 99 20.37 10.28 4.40
CA ILE A 99 19.75 9.74 3.19
C ILE A 99 20.18 8.29 3.04
N LYS A 100 19.27 7.36 3.37
CA LYS A 100 19.54 5.93 3.36
C LYS A 100 19.39 5.34 1.95
N ASN A 101 19.95 4.14 1.75
CA ASN A 101 19.63 3.34 0.57
C ASN A 101 18.10 3.14 0.45
N GLY A 102 17.58 3.28 -0.76
CA GLY A 102 16.15 3.17 -1.03
C GLY A 102 15.31 4.40 -0.65
N ALA A 103 15.93 5.48 -0.15
CA ALA A 103 15.22 6.69 0.22
C ALA A 103 14.77 7.47 -1.03
N TYR A 104 13.50 7.86 -1.04
CA TYR A 104 12.95 8.84 -1.98
C TYR A 104 11.87 9.65 -1.29
N PHE A 105 11.92 10.97 -1.49
CA PHE A 105 10.98 11.91 -0.89
C PHE A 105 11.01 13.23 -1.66
N PHE A 106 10.08 14.13 -1.37
CA PHE A 106 10.15 15.50 -1.86
C PHE A 106 9.68 16.46 -0.77
N TYR A 107 10.32 17.61 -0.71
CA TYR A 107 10.05 18.65 0.26
C TYR A 107 9.59 19.92 -0.45
N PRO A 108 8.47 20.52 -0.01
CA PRO A 108 8.03 21.79 -0.55
C PRO A 108 8.88 22.92 -0.01
N PHE A 109 9.03 23.97 -0.80
CA PHE A 109 9.64 25.23 -0.40
C PHE A 109 8.84 26.41 -0.93
N ASN A 110 8.78 27.52 -0.18
CA ASN A 110 7.92 28.67 -0.41
C ASN A 110 6.48 28.23 -0.72
N PHE A 111 5.97 27.30 0.08
CA PHE A 111 4.70 26.62 -0.15
C PHE A 111 3.56 27.40 0.51
N PRO A 112 2.62 27.99 -0.26
CA PRO A 112 1.50 28.73 0.31
C PRO A 112 0.49 27.78 0.95
N LEU A 113 0.17 28.00 2.22
CA LEU A 113 -0.92 27.35 2.92
C LEU A 113 -2.22 28.14 2.77
N SER A 114 -2.12 29.47 2.69
CA SER A 114 -3.19 30.44 2.46
C SER A 114 -2.62 31.70 1.82
N ASP A 115 -3.46 32.70 1.58
CA ASP A 115 -3.01 34.01 1.08
C ASP A 115 -2.04 34.70 2.04
N ASP A 116 -2.16 34.43 3.35
CA ASP A 116 -1.40 35.09 4.40
C ASP A 116 -0.28 34.24 5.01
N VAL A 117 -0.21 32.94 4.68
CA VAL A 117 0.74 32.00 5.32
C VAL A 117 1.47 31.18 4.28
N THR A 118 2.79 31.32 4.26
CA THR A 118 3.67 30.52 3.42
C THR A 118 4.66 29.74 4.28
N LEU A 119 4.78 28.43 4.02
CA LEU A 119 5.89 27.62 4.54
C LEU A 119 7.12 27.91 3.68
N ARG A 120 8.13 28.52 4.27
CA ARG A 120 9.41 28.70 3.60
C ARG A 120 10.04 27.36 3.27
N TRP A 121 9.95 26.42 4.19
CA TRP A 121 10.29 25.01 3.99
C TRP A 121 9.64 24.12 5.05
N ILE A 122 9.49 22.86 4.75
CA ILE A 122 9.15 21.78 5.68
C ILE A 122 9.88 20.50 5.25
N ASN A 123 10.45 19.77 6.23
CA ASN A 123 11.17 18.51 6.00
C ASN A 123 10.25 17.28 5.90
N GLN A 124 9.07 17.47 5.32
CA GLN A 124 8.06 16.44 5.19
C GLN A 124 7.45 16.49 3.79
N THR A 125 7.04 15.33 3.29
CA THR A 125 6.33 15.23 2.02
C THR A 125 4.86 15.55 2.22
N PRO A 126 4.24 16.47 1.44
CA PRO A 126 2.82 16.75 1.55
C PRO A 126 1.99 15.56 1.08
N LEU A 127 0.93 15.27 1.81
CA LEU A 127 -0.04 14.21 1.50
C LEU A 127 -1.31 14.79 0.86
N CYS A 128 -1.99 15.66 1.60
CA CYS A 128 -3.21 16.34 1.14
C CYS A 128 -3.56 17.52 2.06
N ASN A 129 -4.65 18.23 1.74
CA ASN A 129 -5.25 19.17 2.67
C ASN A 129 -6.77 18.96 2.75
N ILE A 130 -7.37 19.42 3.84
CA ILE A 130 -8.81 19.54 4.04
C ILE A 130 -9.13 21.02 4.24
N ASN A 131 -10.07 21.53 3.41
CA ASN A 131 -10.57 22.90 3.47
C ASN A 131 -9.48 24.00 3.40
N GLN A 132 -8.31 23.70 2.81
CA GLN A 132 -7.15 24.59 2.80
C GLN A 132 -6.77 25.10 4.21
N LYS A 133 -7.03 24.29 5.23
CA LYS A 133 -6.80 24.61 6.63
C LYS A 133 -6.06 23.51 7.37
N LEU A 134 -6.43 22.24 7.19
CA LEU A 134 -5.72 21.11 7.75
C LEU A 134 -4.78 20.54 6.67
N TRP A 135 -3.48 20.65 6.89
CA TRP A 135 -2.46 20.24 5.94
C TRP A 135 -1.75 19.00 6.44
N PHE A 136 -1.84 17.92 5.68
CA PHE A 136 -1.28 16.62 6.04
C PHE A 136 0.06 16.41 5.35
N PHE A 137 1.04 15.98 6.12
CA PHE A 137 2.38 15.68 5.68
C PHE A 137 2.84 14.32 6.22
N TYR A 138 3.85 13.75 5.60
CA TYR A 138 4.47 12.53 6.12
C TYR A 138 5.98 12.53 5.91
N GLY A 139 6.69 11.82 6.81
CA GLY A 139 8.13 11.63 6.73
C GLY A 139 8.62 10.66 7.79
N ASN A 140 9.90 10.34 7.72
CA ASN A 140 10.53 9.42 8.68
C ASN A 140 11.15 10.19 9.88
N GLU A 141 11.36 11.48 9.69
CA GLU A 141 11.97 12.36 10.72
C GLU A 141 10.89 13.20 11.40
N LYS A 142 11.21 13.70 12.58
CA LYS A 142 10.34 14.66 13.26
C LYS A 142 10.10 15.88 12.35
N MET A 143 8.84 16.30 12.23
CA MET A 143 8.46 17.47 11.47
C MET A 143 9.19 18.72 11.99
N GLN A 144 9.84 19.42 11.08
CA GLN A 144 10.44 20.73 11.27
C GLN A 144 10.06 21.61 10.08
N TYR A 145 9.80 22.87 10.35
CA TYR A 145 9.38 23.82 9.32
C TYR A 145 9.79 25.25 9.68
N GLU A 146 9.80 26.10 8.69
CA GLU A 146 9.90 27.56 8.82
C GLU A 146 8.74 28.17 8.04
N ALA A 147 8.02 29.09 8.68
CA ALA A 147 6.95 29.85 8.05
C ALA A 147 7.27 31.35 8.17
N ASP A 148 6.85 32.11 7.16
CA ASP A 148 7.07 33.57 7.17
C ASP A 148 6.28 34.25 8.30
N GLU A 149 5.14 33.69 8.67
CA GLU A 149 4.31 34.17 9.77
C GLU A 149 3.87 32.97 10.65
N LYS A 150 3.19 33.28 11.75
CA LYS A 150 2.52 32.26 12.55
C LYS A 150 1.46 31.58 11.70
N LEU A 151 1.20 30.29 11.95
CA LEU A 151 0.27 29.45 11.17
C LEU A 151 -1.16 30.00 11.05
N SER A 152 -1.52 31.07 11.76
CA SER A 152 -2.73 31.91 11.57
C SER A 152 -4.00 31.11 11.18
N GLY A 153 -4.40 30.13 11.98
CA GLY A 153 -5.55 29.25 11.70
C GLY A 153 -5.27 28.08 10.78
N GLN A 154 -4.05 27.96 10.25
CA GLN A 154 -3.59 26.77 9.55
C GLN A 154 -3.10 25.72 10.55
N VAL A 155 -3.31 24.46 10.24
CA VAL A 155 -2.88 23.33 11.07
C VAL A 155 -2.05 22.37 10.24
N LEU A 156 -0.84 22.06 10.70
CA LEU A 156 0.03 21.07 10.10
C LEU A 156 -0.12 19.74 10.86
N ILE A 157 -0.35 18.67 10.14
CA ILE A 157 -0.53 17.34 10.69
C ILE A 157 0.50 16.44 10.03
N SER A 158 1.39 15.86 10.82
CA SER A 158 2.43 14.96 10.34
C SER A 158 2.21 13.54 10.84
N MET A 159 2.61 12.57 10.04
CA MET A 159 2.60 11.15 10.36
C MET A 159 3.79 10.45 9.71
N ASP A 160 4.05 9.21 10.09
CA ASP A 160 5.01 8.39 9.37
C ASP A 160 4.45 7.90 8.02
N ARG A 161 5.35 7.38 7.18
CA ARG A 161 5.00 6.89 5.83
C ARG A 161 4.05 5.69 5.87
N THR A 162 4.08 4.88 6.93
CA THR A 162 3.21 3.71 7.08
C THR A 162 1.77 4.14 7.23
N TRP A 163 1.50 5.13 8.08
CA TRP A 163 0.19 5.70 8.26
C TRP A 163 -0.29 6.50 7.04
N ALA A 164 0.61 7.23 6.39
CA ALA A 164 0.26 7.94 5.16
C ALA A 164 -0.26 7.00 4.05
N LYS A 165 0.29 5.77 3.96
CA LYS A 165 -0.22 4.72 3.06
C LYS A 165 -1.60 4.19 3.43
N CYS A 166 -2.05 4.43 4.65
CA CYS A 166 -3.36 4.05 5.16
C CYS A 166 -4.41 5.16 5.03
N ALA A 167 -4.05 6.29 4.45
CA ALA A 167 -4.95 7.43 4.28
C ALA A 167 -5.83 7.26 3.03
N TRP A 168 -7.14 7.51 3.18
CA TRP A 168 -8.14 7.36 2.13
C TRP A 168 -8.99 8.62 2.04
N ARG A 169 -9.17 9.14 0.83
CA ARG A 169 -10.07 10.27 0.56
C ARG A 169 -11.26 9.80 -0.24
N MET A 170 -12.47 10.04 0.27
CA MET A 170 -13.72 9.62 -0.35
C MET A 170 -14.40 10.78 -1.07
N LYS A 171 -14.96 10.52 -2.25
CA LYS A 171 -15.64 11.57 -3.05
C LYS A 171 -16.85 12.14 -2.35
N LYS A 172 -17.62 11.28 -1.65
CA LYS A 172 -18.81 11.71 -0.88
C LYS A 172 -18.48 12.49 0.38
N TYR A 173 -17.22 12.36 0.87
CA TYR A 173 -16.77 12.97 2.12
C TYR A 173 -15.45 13.74 1.90
N PRO A 174 -15.47 14.80 1.05
CA PRO A 174 -14.26 15.50 0.64
C PRO A 174 -13.52 16.19 1.79
N ASN A 175 -14.25 16.50 2.88
CA ASN A 175 -13.74 17.18 4.07
C ASN A 175 -13.32 16.23 5.20
N ILE A 176 -13.22 14.94 4.89
CA ILE A 176 -12.85 13.89 5.84
C ILE A 176 -11.71 13.06 5.26
N LEU A 177 -10.69 12.83 6.06
CA LEU A 177 -9.63 11.88 5.76
C LEU A 177 -9.80 10.63 6.62
N PHE A 178 -9.90 9.49 5.96
CA PHE A 178 -10.03 8.19 6.61
C PHE A 178 -8.66 7.54 6.71
N PHE A 179 -8.43 6.79 7.80
CA PHE A 179 -7.22 5.99 8.01
C PHE A 179 -7.58 4.54 8.27
N SER A 180 -7.12 3.67 7.39
CA SER A 180 -7.28 2.22 7.51
C SER A 180 -6.21 1.51 6.70
N ALA A 181 -5.53 0.53 7.31
CA ALA A 181 -4.66 -0.39 6.59
C ALA A 181 -5.45 -1.39 5.72
N LEU A 182 -6.75 -1.53 6.00
CA LEU A 182 -7.68 -2.32 5.20
C LEU A 182 -8.33 -1.43 4.13
N PRO A 183 -8.63 -1.96 2.95
CA PRO A 183 -9.30 -1.20 1.90
C PRO A 183 -10.65 -0.66 2.34
N ILE A 184 -10.90 0.61 2.04
CA ILE A 184 -12.18 1.27 2.25
C ILE A 184 -12.87 1.43 0.91
N LEU A 185 -14.15 1.07 0.84
CA LEU A 185 -15.00 1.21 -0.34
C LEU A 185 -16.09 2.26 -0.10
N GLU A 186 -16.24 3.14 -1.06
CA GLU A 186 -17.40 4.02 -1.14
C GLU A 186 -18.50 3.32 -1.93
N THR A 187 -19.65 3.10 -1.29
CA THR A 187 -20.82 2.44 -1.89
C THR A 187 -22.01 3.39 -1.97
N GLU A 188 -23.08 2.98 -2.64
CA GLU A 188 -24.33 3.78 -2.66
C GLU A 188 -24.90 3.97 -1.25
N ASN A 189 -24.72 2.98 -0.38
CA ASN A 189 -25.26 2.94 0.99
C ASN A 189 -24.32 3.48 2.07
N GLY A 190 -23.19 4.08 1.70
CA GLY A 190 -22.20 4.61 2.64
C GLY A 190 -20.80 4.10 2.40
N ILE A 191 -20.07 3.84 3.46
CA ILE A 191 -18.68 3.37 3.44
C ILE A 191 -18.62 1.97 4.02
N GLU A 192 -17.84 1.12 3.38
CA GLU A 192 -17.56 -0.25 3.83
C GLU A 192 -16.04 -0.45 3.92
N VAL A 193 -15.59 -1.19 4.93
CA VAL A 193 -14.21 -1.69 5.05
C VAL A 193 -14.17 -3.14 4.63
N ILE A 194 -13.16 -3.48 3.84
CA ILE A 194 -12.89 -4.87 3.47
C ILE A 194 -11.99 -5.50 4.52
N CYS A 195 -12.59 -6.30 5.38
CA CYS A 195 -11.90 -7.03 6.43
C CYS A 195 -11.42 -8.39 5.91
N ARG A 196 -10.21 -8.80 6.31
CA ARG A 196 -9.60 -10.08 5.89
C ARG A 196 -9.05 -10.81 7.11
N SER A 197 -9.20 -12.14 7.12
CA SER A 197 -8.76 -12.99 8.25
C SER A 197 -7.24 -13.04 8.45
N ASP A 198 -6.44 -12.66 7.43
CA ASP A 198 -4.98 -12.59 7.49
C ASP A 198 -4.44 -11.20 7.87
N ARG A 199 -5.31 -10.23 8.11
CA ARG A 199 -4.95 -8.86 8.44
C ARG A 199 -5.69 -8.40 9.68
N ALA A 200 -4.95 -8.20 10.76
CA ALA A 200 -5.51 -7.67 12.01
C ALA A 200 -5.48 -6.14 11.98
N GLN A 201 -6.65 -5.53 12.04
CA GLN A 201 -6.81 -4.11 12.33
C GLN A 201 -7.98 -3.93 13.28
N LYS A 202 -7.75 -3.24 14.41
CA LYS A 202 -8.80 -3.01 15.41
C LYS A 202 -9.64 -1.78 15.11
N ASN A 203 -9.02 -0.70 14.65
CA ASN A 203 -9.69 0.59 14.51
C ASN A 203 -9.48 1.19 13.14
N CYS A 204 -10.54 1.80 12.61
CA CYS A 204 -10.47 2.84 11.60
C CYS A 204 -10.51 4.20 12.27
N TRP A 205 -9.95 5.20 11.61
CA TRP A 205 -9.93 6.56 12.11
C TRP A 205 -10.45 7.51 11.05
N ILE A 206 -11.07 8.61 11.49
CA ILE A 206 -11.37 9.74 10.62
C ILE A 206 -10.84 11.01 11.25
N ILE A 207 -10.37 11.91 10.38
CA ILE A 207 -9.93 13.24 10.75
C ILE A 207 -10.70 14.25 9.90
N MET A 208 -11.29 15.24 10.54
CA MET A 208 -12.08 16.28 9.90
C MET A 208 -11.81 17.66 10.52
N ASP A 209 -12.15 18.70 9.77
CA ASP A 209 -12.19 20.07 10.30
C ASP A 209 -13.45 20.23 11.16
N ALA A 210 -13.27 20.33 12.47
CA ALA A 210 -14.34 20.46 13.45
C ALA A 210 -15.18 21.75 13.29
N THR A 211 -14.73 22.70 12.49
CA THR A 211 -15.47 23.95 12.23
C THR A 211 -16.42 23.84 11.05
N VAL A 212 -16.29 22.82 10.21
CA VAL A 212 -17.07 22.61 8.98
C VAL A 212 -17.95 21.37 9.07
N GLU A 213 -17.42 20.29 9.62
CA GLU A 213 -18.09 18.99 9.68
C GLU A 213 -18.69 18.73 11.06
N ASP A 214 -19.96 18.28 11.09
CA ASP A 214 -20.61 17.87 12.33
C ASP A 214 -20.24 16.42 12.68
N ALA A 215 -19.41 16.29 13.71
CA ALA A 215 -19.01 15.00 14.26
C ALA A 215 -20.19 14.17 14.79
N LYS A 216 -21.33 14.80 15.10
CA LYS A 216 -22.49 14.16 15.70
C LYS A 216 -23.03 13.01 14.85
N THR A 217 -23.15 13.20 13.54
CA THR A 217 -23.62 12.16 12.62
C THR A 217 -22.74 10.90 12.68
N TRP A 218 -21.42 11.07 12.81
CA TRP A 218 -20.50 9.96 12.92
C TRP A 218 -20.58 9.28 14.29
N ILE A 219 -20.73 10.07 15.37
CA ILE A 219 -20.88 9.56 16.75
C ILE A 219 -22.18 8.77 16.88
N ASP A 220 -23.28 9.27 16.29
CA ASP A 220 -24.58 8.58 16.30
C ASP A 220 -24.53 7.24 15.53
N ASN A 221 -23.56 7.08 14.61
CA ASN A 221 -23.27 5.85 13.87
C ASN A 221 -22.15 4.98 14.51
N GLY A 222 -21.81 5.20 15.77
CA GLY A 222 -20.92 4.32 16.53
C GLY A 222 -19.45 4.75 16.57
N TRP A 223 -19.10 5.87 15.94
CA TRP A 223 -17.75 6.42 16.06
C TRP A 223 -17.55 7.06 17.43
N LYS A 224 -16.33 6.94 17.96
CA LYS A 224 -15.98 7.41 19.31
C LYS A 224 -14.89 8.47 19.23
N LYS A 225 -15.02 9.52 20.02
CA LYS A 225 -13.94 10.48 20.20
C LYS A 225 -12.90 9.84 21.13
N PRO A 226 -11.63 9.72 20.72
CA PRO A 226 -10.58 9.22 21.60
C PRO A 226 -10.26 10.26 22.69
N ASP A 227 -9.85 9.80 23.86
CA ASP A 227 -9.45 10.68 24.96
C ASP A 227 -8.18 11.47 24.66
N ILE A 228 -7.34 10.89 23.81
CA ILE A 228 -6.04 11.48 23.39
C ILE A 228 -5.93 11.36 21.86
N ILE A 229 -5.36 12.37 21.22
CA ILE A 229 -5.01 12.30 19.80
C ILE A 229 -4.08 11.10 19.59
N PRO A 230 -4.34 10.25 18.58
CA PRO A 230 -3.52 9.07 18.33
C PRO A 230 -2.04 9.40 18.18
N ASP A 231 -1.16 8.60 18.75
CA ASP A 231 0.29 8.80 18.77
C ASP A 231 0.91 8.84 17.36
N PHE A 232 0.23 8.32 16.36
CA PHE A 232 0.68 8.40 14.99
C PHE A 232 0.51 9.79 14.33
N LEU A 233 -0.20 10.71 14.99
CA LEU A 233 -0.41 12.07 14.53
C LEU A 233 0.39 13.06 15.36
N HIS A 234 1.21 13.86 14.68
CA HIS A 234 1.83 15.02 15.28
C HIS A 234 1.18 16.28 14.72
N VAL A 235 0.69 17.15 15.61
CA VAL A 235 -0.12 18.32 15.25
C VAL A 235 0.59 19.59 15.67
N GLU A 236 0.72 20.54 14.74
CA GLU A 236 1.21 21.90 14.98
C GLU A 236 0.12 22.91 14.56
N GLY A 237 -0.13 23.91 15.40
CA GLY A 237 -1.19 24.89 15.22
C GLY A 237 -2.33 24.71 16.23
N ASP A 238 -3.52 25.22 15.92
CA ASP A 238 -4.68 25.12 16.80
C ASP A 238 -5.39 23.76 16.69
N ALA A 239 -4.99 22.85 17.58
CA ALA A 239 -5.58 21.50 17.64
C ALA A 239 -7.08 21.47 17.95
N SER A 240 -7.68 22.58 18.45
CA SER A 240 -9.13 22.64 18.70
C SER A 240 -9.96 22.59 17.42
N THR A 241 -9.33 22.87 16.29
CA THR A 241 -9.98 22.83 14.97
C THR A 241 -10.04 21.45 14.33
N ILE A 242 -9.40 20.46 14.97
CA ILE A 242 -9.38 19.09 14.48
C ILE A 242 -10.36 18.24 15.28
N CYS A 243 -11.19 17.48 14.58
CA CYS A 243 -11.94 16.38 15.16
C CYS A 243 -11.36 15.05 14.69
N VAL A 244 -10.94 14.23 15.63
CA VAL A 244 -10.50 12.85 15.40
C VAL A 244 -11.53 11.91 15.99
N LEU A 245 -12.01 10.96 15.21
CA LEU A 245 -12.90 9.89 15.67
C LEU A 245 -12.32 8.53 15.31
N SER A 246 -12.63 7.52 16.11
CA SER A 246 -12.28 6.12 15.87
C SER A 246 -13.50 5.25 15.79
N HIS A 247 -13.46 4.23 14.96
CA HIS A 247 -14.45 3.17 14.90
C HIS A 247 -13.76 1.83 15.10
N GLU A 248 -14.24 1.05 16.07
CA GLU A 248 -13.73 -0.28 16.35
C GLU A 248 -14.38 -1.27 15.39
N LEU A 249 -13.56 -1.97 14.63
CA LEU A 249 -14.04 -2.98 13.70
C LEU A 249 -14.45 -4.24 14.46
N SER A 250 -15.68 -4.69 14.28
CA SER A 250 -16.21 -5.92 14.89
C SER A 250 -15.44 -7.16 14.44
N ALA A 251 -14.93 -7.09 13.25
CA ALA A 251 -14.02 -8.07 12.65
C ALA A 251 -12.70 -8.26 13.40
N ALA A 252 -12.26 -7.27 14.18
CA ALA A 252 -11.00 -7.35 14.93
C ALA A 252 -11.06 -8.28 16.16
N ASP A 253 -12.24 -8.54 16.68
CA ASP A 253 -12.44 -9.36 17.90
C ASP A 253 -12.55 -10.88 17.63
N ASN A 254 -11.97 -11.39 16.56
CA ASN A 254 -12.10 -12.79 16.13
C ASN A 254 -13.53 -13.22 15.77
N GLN A 255 -14.48 -12.33 15.66
CA GLN A 255 -15.87 -12.68 15.33
C GLN A 255 -16.12 -12.83 13.83
N ILE A 256 -15.24 -12.35 12.97
CA ILE A 256 -15.23 -12.79 11.54
C ILE A 256 -14.74 -14.23 11.46
N VAL A 257 -13.98 -14.66 12.45
CA VAL A 257 -13.61 -16.06 12.65
C VAL A 257 -14.74 -16.82 13.37
N ALA A 258 -15.82 -16.15 13.79
CA ALA A 258 -16.87 -16.80 14.56
C ALA A 258 -17.80 -17.75 13.79
N PRO A 259 -17.98 -17.64 12.46
CA PRO A 259 -18.41 -18.81 11.71
C PRO A 259 -17.31 -19.82 11.42
N PHE A 260 -16.05 -19.41 11.55
CA PHE A 260 -14.86 -20.22 11.40
C PHE A 260 -14.08 -20.20 12.70
N THR A 261 -14.43 -21.06 13.64
CA THR A 261 -13.55 -21.36 14.77
C THR A 261 -12.19 -21.78 14.20
N HIS A 262 -11.10 -21.66 14.94
CA HIS A 262 -9.75 -22.12 14.50
C HIS A 262 -9.76 -23.55 13.94
N THR A 263 -10.76 -24.35 14.30
CA THR A 263 -11.06 -25.67 13.73
C THR A 263 -11.71 -25.60 12.35
N ASP A 264 -12.41 -24.52 12.02
CA ASP A 264 -13.20 -24.41 10.80
C ASP A 264 -12.39 -23.76 9.66
N VAL A 265 -11.43 -22.90 9.97
CA VAL A 265 -10.37 -22.50 9.02
C VAL A 265 -9.53 -23.73 8.63
N ASN A 266 -9.41 -24.71 9.49
CA ASN A 266 -8.85 -26.04 9.17
C ASN A 266 -9.80 -26.91 8.33
N ASN A 267 -11.04 -26.51 8.12
CA ASN A 267 -11.98 -27.16 7.20
C ASN A 267 -11.91 -26.61 5.77
N CYS A 268 -11.25 -25.49 5.52
CA CYS A 268 -10.64 -25.19 4.24
C CYS A 268 -9.37 -26.03 4.12
N ILE A 269 -9.47 -27.31 4.14
CA ILE A 269 -8.32 -28.15 4.05
C ILE A 269 -8.10 -28.56 2.63
N ILE A 270 -7.17 -28.06 2.39
CA ILE A 270 -6.12 -28.37 1.56
C ILE A 270 -5.57 -29.68 1.95
N LEU A 271 -5.59 -30.54 1.05
CA LEU A 271 -4.53 -31.43 0.97
C LEU A 271 -4.76 -32.83 1.20
N LYS A 272 -4.64 -33.43 0.16
CA LYS A 272 -3.57 -34.41 0.14
C LYS A 272 -2.76 -34.18 -1.10
N GLU A 273 -1.47 -34.03 -0.90
CA GLU A 273 -0.57 -34.53 -1.89
C GLU A 273 -1.10 -35.87 -2.38
N LYS A 274 -1.20 -36.02 -3.68
CA LYS A 274 -1.63 -37.25 -4.30
C LYS A 274 -0.65 -38.40 -4.04
N THR A 275 0.42 -38.09 -3.34
CA THR A 275 1.51 -39.01 -3.04
C THR A 275 2.06 -38.78 -1.65
N ASP A 276 2.16 -39.84 -0.86
CA ASP A 276 3.15 -39.96 0.20
C ASP A 276 4.49 -39.57 -0.39
N PHE A 277 5.12 -38.53 0.16
CA PHE A 277 6.36 -37.94 -0.33
C PHE A 277 7.46 -38.93 -0.63
N SER A 278 7.56 -39.37 -1.86
CA SER A 278 8.83 -39.55 -2.54
C SER A 278 8.84 -38.59 -3.72
N MET A 279 9.78 -37.66 -3.77
CA MET A 279 9.81 -36.53 -4.72
C MET A 279 9.81 -36.96 -6.20
N GLU A 280 9.97 -38.25 -6.51
CA GLU A 280 10.02 -38.80 -7.86
C GLU A 280 8.65 -39.19 -8.44
N GLU A 281 7.65 -39.49 -7.63
CA GLU A 281 6.33 -39.91 -8.11
C GLU A 281 5.33 -38.79 -8.36
N ALA A 282 5.68 -37.55 -7.98
CA ALA A 282 4.84 -36.35 -8.14
C ALA A 282 5.06 -35.60 -9.46
N CYS A 283 5.92 -36.09 -10.34
CA CYS A 283 6.20 -35.50 -11.65
C CYS A 283 5.36 -36.19 -12.73
N ALA A 284 4.54 -35.40 -13.42
CA ALA A 284 3.86 -35.81 -14.64
C ALA A 284 4.43 -34.99 -15.81
N ILE A 285 4.18 -35.44 -17.02
CA ILE A 285 4.56 -34.75 -18.25
C ILE A 285 3.27 -34.34 -18.95
N ASP A 286 3.19 -33.08 -19.38
CA ASP A 286 2.05 -32.59 -20.14
C ASP A 286 2.13 -32.99 -21.62
N ASP A 287 1.10 -32.63 -22.39
CA ASP A 287 1.00 -32.94 -23.83
C ASP A 287 2.10 -32.27 -24.67
N THR A 288 2.83 -31.27 -24.11
CA THR A 288 3.96 -30.58 -24.75
C THR A 288 5.31 -31.19 -24.37
N GLY A 289 5.33 -32.18 -23.49
CA GLY A 289 6.54 -32.83 -23.00
C GLY A 289 7.19 -32.11 -21.81
N LYS A 290 6.54 -31.11 -21.23
CA LYS A 290 6.98 -30.45 -19.98
C LYS A 290 6.57 -31.24 -18.77
N ASP A 291 7.51 -31.46 -17.86
CA ASP A 291 7.21 -32.05 -16.54
C ASP A 291 6.61 -31.00 -15.60
N TYR A 292 5.77 -31.43 -14.68
CA TYR A 292 5.13 -30.60 -13.66
C TYR A 292 4.87 -31.38 -12.38
N ARG A 293 4.68 -30.66 -11.28
CA ARG A 293 4.12 -31.22 -10.04
C ARG A 293 2.64 -30.93 -9.96
N GLU A 294 1.86 -31.92 -9.57
CA GLU A 294 0.40 -31.79 -9.46
C GLU A 294 -0.05 -31.96 -8.01
N TYR A 295 -0.92 -31.06 -7.57
CA TYR A 295 -1.53 -31.07 -6.24
C TYR A 295 -3.04 -31.04 -6.39
N VAL A 296 -3.72 -31.92 -5.65
CA VAL A 296 -5.19 -31.88 -5.54
C VAL A 296 -5.56 -31.07 -4.31
N ILE A 297 -6.28 -29.98 -4.50
CA ILE A 297 -6.76 -29.08 -3.46
C ILE A 297 -8.22 -29.39 -3.21
N ARG A 298 -8.58 -29.80 -1.98
CA ARG A 298 -9.96 -29.99 -1.56
C ARG A 298 -10.35 -28.94 -0.56
N ILE A 299 -11.49 -28.29 -0.81
CA ILE A 299 -11.98 -27.17 -0.02
C ILE A 299 -13.36 -27.56 0.52
N SER A 300 -13.54 -27.46 1.84
CA SER A 300 -14.84 -27.57 2.48
C SER A 300 -15.28 -26.22 3.02
N TYR A 301 -16.54 -25.87 2.81
CA TYR A 301 -17.13 -24.61 3.24
C TYR A 301 -18.09 -24.84 4.39
N ASP A 302 -18.09 -23.94 5.38
CA ASP A 302 -19.07 -23.97 6.45
C ASP A 302 -20.47 -23.69 5.87
N LYS A 303 -21.49 -24.35 6.46
CA LYS A 303 -22.89 -24.15 6.07
C LYS A 303 -23.42 -22.75 6.41
N ALA A 304 -22.75 -22.03 7.34
CA ALA A 304 -23.07 -20.66 7.70
C ALA A 304 -22.51 -19.62 6.72
N TYR A 305 -21.73 -20.06 5.71
CA TYR A 305 -21.10 -19.15 4.76
C TYR A 305 -22.14 -18.47 3.84
N ASP A 306 -22.15 -17.15 3.80
CA ASP A 306 -22.99 -16.35 2.92
C ASP A 306 -22.22 -16.00 1.63
N ALA A 307 -22.31 -16.87 0.62
CA ALA A 307 -21.64 -16.73 -0.66
C ALA A 307 -21.96 -15.42 -1.41
N VAL A 308 -23.05 -14.74 -1.06
CA VAL A 308 -23.44 -13.47 -1.71
C VAL A 308 -22.62 -12.30 -1.19
N LYS A 309 -22.32 -12.29 0.11
CA LYS A 309 -21.64 -11.16 0.76
C LYS A 309 -20.13 -11.32 0.84
N ASP A 310 -19.70 -12.55 1.07
CA ASP A 310 -18.33 -12.84 1.44
C ASP A 310 -17.53 -13.40 0.27
N ASN A 311 -16.22 -13.37 0.41
CA ASN A 311 -15.29 -13.96 -0.54
C ASN A 311 -14.25 -14.80 0.21
N ILE A 312 -13.71 -15.80 -0.46
CA ILE A 312 -12.58 -16.58 0.02
C ILE A 312 -11.50 -16.51 -1.05
N PHE A 313 -10.28 -16.17 -0.64
CA PHE A 313 -9.11 -16.22 -1.49
C PHE A 313 -8.29 -17.47 -1.16
N LEU A 314 -7.97 -18.25 -2.17
CA LEU A 314 -6.92 -19.24 -2.10
C LEU A 314 -5.59 -18.52 -2.30
N ARG A 315 -4.74 -18.54 -1.29
CA ARG A 315 -3.38 -18.00 -1.32
C ARG A 315 -2.41 -19.14 -1.56
N ILE A 316 -1.63 -19.03 -2.61
CA ILE A 316 -0.65 -20.03 -3.05
C ILE A 316 0.71 -19.39 -3.05
N ASP A 317 1.58 -19.80 -2.13
CA ASP A 317 2.98 -19.41 -2.08
C ASP A 317 3.81 -20.51 -2.73
N PHE A 318 4.37 -20.22 -3.90
CA PHE A 318 5.10 -21.19 -4.70
C PHE A 318 6.38 -20.61 -5.26
N GLN A 319 7.32 -21.49 -5.57
CA GLN A 319 8.55 -21.18 -6.31
C GLN A 319 8.65 -22.17 -7.48
N ALA A 320 8.35 -21.72 -8.67
CA ALA A 320 8.36 -22.48 -9.92
C ALA A 320 8.36 -21.49 -11.09
N ASP A 321 8.52 -21.90 -12.34
CA ASP A 321 8.36 -21.03 -13.49
C ASP A 321 6.91 -20.52 -13.60
N GLN A 322 5.97 -21.47 -13.60
CA GLN A 322 4.55 -21.21 -13.76
C GLN A 322 3.72 -22.09 -12.84
N ALA A 323 2.66 -21.51 -12.31
CA ALA A 323 1.58 -22.21 -11.60
C ALA A 323 0.31 -22.14 -12.43
N GLU A 324 -0.39 -23.24 -12.60
CA GLU A 324 -1.67 -23.34 -13.29
C GLU A 324 -2.73 -23.96 -12.39
N LEU A 325 -3.93 -23.41 -12.40
CA LEU A 325 -5.06 -23.91 -11.63
C LEU A 325 -6.15 -24.44 -12.56
N TYR A 326 -6.62 -25.64 -12.28
CA TYR A 326 -7.63 -26.35 -13.06
C TYR A 326 -8.87 -26.64 -12.23
N LEU A 327 -10.03 -26.52 -12.88
CA LEU A 327 -11.33 -26.92 -12.37
C LEU A 327 -12.02 -27.82 -13.40
N ASN A 328 -12.43 -29.02 -12.99
CA ASN A 328 -13.07 -30.00 -13.87
C ASN A 328 -12.27 -30.31 -15.15
N GLY A 329 -10.95 -30.26 -15.09
CA GLY A 329 -10.05 -30.51 -16.22
C GLY A 329 -9.78 -29.30 -17.11
N GLU A 330 -10.44 -28.17 -16.89
CA GLU A 330 -10.20 -26.92 -17.62
C GLU A 330 -9.28 -25.98 -16.84
N LYS A 331 -8.31 -25.37 -17.50
CA LYS A 331 -7.44 -24.34 -16.90
C LYS A 331 -8.26 -23.07 -16.65
N ILE A 332 -8.36 -22.64 -15.38
CA ILE A 332 -9.15 -21.50 -14.95
C ILE A 332 -8.30 -20.26 -14.61
N ALA A 333 -7.06 -20.47 -14.22
CA ALA A 333 -6.13 -19.39 -13.88
C ALA A 333 -4.68 -19.88 -13.99
N ASP A 334 -3.75 -18.94 -14.15
CA ASP A 334 -2.32 -19.17 -14.13
C ASP A 334 -1.56 -17.97 -13.59
N GLN A 335 -0.33 -18.20 -13.12
CA GLN A 335 0.58 -17.18 -12.62
C GLN A 335 2.03 -17.61 -12.89
N TYR A 336 2.82 -16.71 -13.48
CA TYR A 336 4.28 -16.85 -13.49
C TYR A 336 4.86 -16.42 -12.14
N TYR A 337 5.98 -17.00 -11.78
CA TYR A 337 6.69 -16.64 -10.55
C TYR A 337 7.21 -15.20 -10.62
N ILE A 338 6.85 -14.41 -9.62
CA ILE A 338 7.28 -13.01 -9.46
C ILE A 338 7.78 -12.72 -8.04
N GLY A 339 7.88 -13.75 -7.19
CA GLY A 339 8.26 -13.61 -5.78
C GLY A 339 7.12 -13.24 -4.83
N ASP A 340 5.92 -13.01 -5.35
CA ASP A 340 4.72 -12.68 -4.56
C ASP A 340 3.79 -13.90 -4.44
N VAL A 341 3.02 -13.95 -3.33
CA VAL A 341 1.97 -14.94 -3.12
C VAL A 341 0.86 -14.75 -4.15
N TRP A 342 0.47 -15.82 -4.81
CA TRP A 342 -0.66 -15.83 -5.75
C TRP A 342 -1.99 -15.92 -5.00
N GLU A 343 -2.89 -14.98 -5.24
CA GLU A 343 -4.24 -14.95 -4.64
C GLU A 343 -5.30 -15.19 -5.71
N VAL A 344 -6.13 -16.20 -5.48
CA VAL A 344 -7.21 -16.59 -6.38
C VAL A 344 -8.55 -16.48 -5.64
N SER A 345 -9.46 -15.63 -6.15
CA SER A 345 -10.81 -15.52 -5.60
C SER A 345 -11.65 -16.75 -5.93
N LEU A 346 -12.04 -17.52 -4.93
CA LEU A 346 -12.88 -18.72 -5.11
C LEU A 346 -14.32 -18.36 -5.49
N LYS A 347 -14.81 -17.19 -5.06
CA LYS A 347 -16.12 -16.66 -5.47
C LYS A 347 -16.27 -16.54 -6.97
N ARG A 348 -15.19 -16.24 -7.69
CA ARG A 348 -15.17 -16.11 -9.15
C ARG A 348 -15.51 -17.44 -9.86
N PHE A 349 -15.27 -18.56 -9.21
CA PHE A 349 -15.48 -19.91 -9.71
C PHE A 349 -16.59 -20.65 -8.97
N ASP A 350 -17.52 -19.91 -8.37
CA ASP A 350 -18.67 -20.42 -7.64
C ASP A 350 -18.30 -21.39 -6.51
N PHE A 351 -17.21 -21.05 -5.79
CA PHE A 351 -16.71 -21.79 -4.62
C PHE A 351 -16.48 -23.29 -4.86
N PRO A 352 -15.53 -23.65 -5.74
CA PRO A 352 -15.25 -25.04 -6.08
C PRO A 352 -14.74 -25.81 -4.87
N THR A 353 -15.18 -27.06 -4.73
CA THR A 353 -14.76 -27.94 -3.64
C THR A 353 -13.51 -28.74 -3.97
N GLU A 354 -13.10 -28.80 -5.22
CA GLU A 354 -11.87 -29.46 -5.68
C GLU A 354 -11.24 -28.65 -6.81
N LEU A 355 -9.93 -28.44 -6.71
CA LEU A 355 -9.08 -27.80 -7.69
C LEU A 355 -7.82 -28.64 -7.90
N ILE A 356 -7.21 -28.52 -9.06
CA ILE A 356 -5.89 -29.11 -9.34
C ILE A 356 -4.92 -27.97 -9.58
N LEU A 357 -3.80 -27.95 -8.84
CA LEU A 357 -2.69 -27.03 -9.02
C LEU A 357 -1.55 -27.78 -9.72
N ARG A 358 -1.04 -27.23 -10.81
CA ARG A 358 0.18 -27.68 -11.47
C ARG A 358 1.27 -26.64 -11.34
N LEU A 359 2.47 -27.07 -10.96
CA LEU A 359 3.67 -26.24 -10.90
C LEU A 359 4.67 -26.73 -11.94
N TYR A 360 5.06 -25.86 -12.83
CA TYR A 360 6.10 -26.11 -13.84
C TYR A 360 7.45 -25.62 -13.32
N PRO A 361 8.50 -26.44 -13.38
CA PRO A 361 9.78 -26.09 -12.83
C PRO A 361 10.45 -24.92 -13.55
N LEU A 362 11.24 -24.19 -12.77
CA LEU A 362 12.15 -23.16 -13.22
C LEU A 362 13.58 -23.68 -13.12
N GLU A 363 14.32 -23.56 -14.21
CA GLU A 363 15.74 -23.94 -14.23
C GLU A 363 16.60 -22.71 -13.92
N GLU A 364 17.71 -22.91 -13.21
CA GLU A 364 18.61 -21.82 -12.77
C GLU A 364 19.31 -21.11 -13.96
N ASP A 365 19.46 -21.82 -15.07
CA ASP A 365 20.07 -21.30 -16.30
C ASP A 365 19.05 -20.68 -17.30
N ASP A 366 17.78 -20.66 -16.94
CA ASP A 366 16.75 -19.95 -17.72
C ASP A 366 17.06 -18.46 -17.79
N LYS A 367 17.04 -17.92 -19.03
CA LYS A 367 17.37 -16.51 -19.28
C LYS A 367 16.19 -15.59 -19.03
N ILE A 368 15.68 -15.60 -17.80
CA ILE A 368 14.59 -14.72 -17.36
C ILE A 368 15.08 -13.78 -16.25
N TYR A 369 14.56 -12.57 -16.26
CA TYR A 369 14.83 -11.61 -15.20
C TYR A 369 13.81 -11.79 -14.06
N LEU A 370 14.30 -12.10 -12.86
CA LEU A 370 13.51 -12.20 -11.65
C LEU A 370 13.98 -11.15 -10.65
N GLU A 371 13.04 -10.38 -10.10
CA GLU A 371 13.33 -9.45 -9.01
C GLU A 371 13.62 -10.17 -7.70
N THR A 372 12.90 -11.25 -7.45
CA THR A 372 13.09 -12.14 -6.30
C THR A 372 13.57 -13.48 -6.80
N GLN A 373 14.78 -13.85 -6.42
CA GLN A 373 15.32 -15.14 -6.79
C GLN A 373 14.68 -16.24 -5.94
N PRO A 374 14.25 -17.36 -6.55
CA PRO A 374 13.78 -18.52 -5.81
C PRO A 374 14.94 -19.32 -5.23
N ASP A 375 14.65 -20.27 -4.34
CA ASP A 375 15.61 -21.20 -3.80
C ASP A 375 15.82 -22.37 -4.77
N TYR A 376 16.92 -22.40 -5.50
CA TYR A 376 17.24 -23.52 -6.39
C TYR A 376 17.83 -24.71 -5.62
N LEU A 377 17.34 -25.90 -5.91
CA LEU A 377 17.89 -27.15 -5.43
C LEU A 377 18.41 -27.96 -6.63
N ASN A 378 19.73 -28.19 -6.70
CA ASN A 378 20.39 -28.83 -7.84
C ASN A 378 20.12 -28.16 -9.19
N GLY A 379 20.11 -26.82 -9.21
CA GLY A 379 19.89 -26.04 -10.43
C GLY A 379 18.43 -25.91 -10.84
N ARG A 380 17.47 -26.34 -10.03
CA ARG A 380 16.05 -26.37 -10.35
C ARG A 380 15.18 -25.94 -9.18
N CYS A 381 14.11 -25.24 -9.46
CA CYS A 381 13.11 -24.88 -8.48
C CYS A 381 11.68 -25.27 -8.92
N CYS A 382 10.97 -26.02 -8.08
CA CYS A 382 9.58 -26.38 -8.27
C CYS A 382 9.00 -26.82 -6.92
N CYS A 383 8.51 -25.88 -6.12
CA CYS A 383 7.96 -26.22 -4.81
C CYS A 383 6.76 -25.35 -4.43
N LEU A 384 5.82 -25.96 -3.73
CA LEU A 384 4.76 -25.28 -3.01
C LEU A 384 5.25 -25.00 -1.60
N LYS A 385 5.35 -23.69 -1.22
CA LYS A 385 5.83 -23.26 0.10
C LYS A 385 4.70 -23.26 1.12
N ASP A 386 3.58 -22.66 0.76
CA ASP A 386 2.38 -22.57 1.60
C ASP A 386 1.13 -22.48 0.73
N ILE A 387 0.04 -23.00 1.24
CA ILE A 387 -1.28 -22.82 0.63
C ILE A 387 -2.32 -22.71 1.73
N ARG A 388 -3.16 -21.68 1.66
CA ARG A 388 -4.21 -21.43 2.65
C ARG A 388 -5.35 -20.62 2.09
N CYS A 389 -6.50 -20.72 2.73
CA CYS A 389 -7.63 -19.85 2.46
C CYS A 389 -7.60 -18.62 3.34
N VAL A 390 -7.97 -17.48 2.76
CA VAL A 390 -8.18 -16.21 3.44
C VAL A 390 -9.61 -15.76 3.22
N TYR A 391 -10.32 -15.59 4.30
CA TYR A 391 -11.70 -15.11 4.30
C TYR A 391 -11.73 -13.59 4.21
N GLU A 392 -12.67 -13.08 3.41
CA GLU A 392 -12.90 -11.65 3.25
C GLU A 392 -14.37 -11.33 3.48
N CYS A 393 -14.65 -10.33 4.29
CA CYS A 393 -15.99 -9.79 4.49
C CYS A 393 -15.99 -8.26 4.43
N LYS A 394 -17.18 -7.68 4.35
CA LYS A 394 -17.37 -6.23 4.35
C LYS A 394 -18.06 -5.81 5.63
N GLU A 395 -17.49 -4.82 6.28
CA GLU A 395 -18.07 -4.18 7.44
C GLU A 395 -18.48 -2.75 7.09
N LYS A 396 -19.69 -2.37 7.41
CA LYS A 396 -20.21 -1.02 7.19
C LYS A 396 -19.68 -0.09 8.30
N LEU A 397 -19.12 1.04 7.89
CA LEU A 397 -18.69 2.12 8.78
C LEU A 397 -19.78 3.17 8.99
#